data_1d03981f6ad81634e342df84fd9d7285
#
_entry.id   1d03981f6ad81634e342df84fd9d7285
#
_cell.length_a   1.000
_cell.length_b   1.000
_cell.length_c   1.000
_cell.angle_alpha   90.00
_cell.angle_beta   90.00
_cell.angle_gamma   90.00
#
_symmetry.space_group_name_H-M   'P 1'
#
loop_
_entity.id
_entity.type
_entity.pdbx_description
1 polymer ?
#
loop_
_entity_poly.entity_id
_entity_poly.type
_entity_poly.pdbx_seq_one_letter_code
_entity_poly.pdbx_strand_id
1 'polypeptide(L)'
;FMLGIPTPEKQMKEAFSEVFGPEQSAQFFDDFVCSFCTEEDFKLLKDTGINLIRVPFNYRLFLDDQNMELRKEEGFRYFDRLLGFCRKYEIYLLPDLHSVPGGQNPDWHSDNQTGTPAFWHYDVFQQQIISLWRDIPARYRDEPYLLGYDLLNEPFLMPAADGKLQQFYERVTACLL
;
A
#
# COMPACT_ATOMS: atom_id res chain seq x y z
N PHE A 1 -1.10 4.90 16.10
CA PHE A 1 -0.55 6.03 16.85
C PHE A 1 -1.61 6.95 17.43
N MET A 2 -2.72 7.18 16.74
CA MET A 2 -3.79 8.08 17.24
C MET A 2 -4.39 7.63 18.56
N LEU A 3 -4.43 6.31 18.84
CA LEU A 3 -4.97 5.75 20.08
C LEU A 3 -3.89 5.46 21.14
N GLY A 4 -2.62 5.81 20.88
CA GLY A 4 -1.51 5.54 21.81
C GLY A 4 -1.10 4.07 21.93
N ILE A 5 -1.71 3.18 21.15
CA ILE A 5 -1.38 1.76 21.06
C ILE A 5 -1.22 1.36 19.58
N PRO A 6 -0.37 0.38 19.25
CA PRO A 6 -0.28 -0.19 17.90
C PRO A 6 -1.63 -0.80 17.52
N THR A 7 -2.23 -0.30 16.44
CA THR A 7 -3.57 -0.70 15.99
C THR A 7 -3.56 -0.85 14.47
N PRO A 8 -4.07 -1.94 13.91
CA PRO A 8 -4.28 -2.08 12.47
C PRO A 8 -5.10 -0.91 11.90
N GLU A 9 -4.75 -0.47 10.70
CA GLU A 9 -5.37 0.70 10.07
C GLU A 9 -6.89 0.54 9.91
N LYS A 10 -7.32 -0.65 9.50
CA LYS A 10 -8.74 -0.96 9.34
C LYS A 10 -9.50 -0.79 10.65
N GLN A 11 -9.00 -1.38 11.76
CA GLN A 11 -9.65 -1.23 13.07
C GLN A 11 -9.72 0.23 13.52
N MET A 12 -8.68 1.00 13.26
CA MET A 12 -8.67 2.44 13.59
C MET A 12 -9.74 3.18 12.78
N LYS A 13 -9.85 2.91 11.48
CA LYS A 13 -10.87 3.53 10.61
C LYS A 13 -12.28 3.12 10.99
N GLU A 14 -12.50 1.86 11.34
CA GLU A 14 -13.79 1.35 11.83
C GLU A 14 -14.21 2.05 13.12
N ALA A 15 -13.34 2.11 14.14
CA ALA A 15 -13.60 2.78 15.40
C ALA A 15 -13.89 4.29 15.20
N PHE A 16 -13.16 4.94 14.29
CA PHE A 16 -13.39 6.34 13.96
C PHE A 16 -14.75 6.54 13.29
N SER A 17 -15.12 5.64 12.37
CA SER A 17 -16.41 5.66 11.69
C SER A 17 -17.60 5.39 12.64
N GLU A 18 -17.42 4.53 13.65
CA GLU A 18 -18.44 4.29 14.69
C GLU A 18 -18.73 5.55 15.53
N VAL A 19 -17.70 6.37 15.79
CA VAL A 19 -17.83 7.56 16.64
C VAL A 19 -18.34 8.77 15.84
N PHE A 20 -17.80 9.00 14.65
CA PHE A 20 -18.03 10.24 13.88
C PHE A 20 -18.94 10.04 12.67
N GLY A 21 -19.29 8.80 12.35
CA GLY A 21 -20.03 8.46 11.14
C GLY A 21 -19.14 8.24 9.91
N PRO A 22 -19.61 7.46 8.91
CA PRO A 22 -18.79 7.04 7.78
C PRO A 22 -18.32 8.19 6.88
N GLU A 23 -19.15 9.20 6.66
CA GLU A 23 -18.81 10.34 5.80
C GLU A 23 -17.69 11.19 6.42
N GLN A 24 -17.81 11.53 7.70
CA GLN A 24 -16.80 12.32 8.40
C GLN A 24 -15.49 11.54 8.56
N SER A 25 -15.58 10.24 8.78
CA SER A 25 -14.42 9.35 8.82
C SER A 25 -13.69 9.34 7.47
N ALA A 26 -14.41 9.14 6.38
CA ALA A 26 -13.82 9.14 5.05
C ALA A 26 -13.15 10.48 4.72
N GLN A 27 -13.81 11.59 5.00
CA GLN A 27 -13.25 12.93 4.79
C GLN A 27 -11.98 13.16 5.62
N PHE A 28 -12.01 12.79 6.90
CA PHE A 28 -10.85 12.94 7.78
C PHE A 28 -9.63 12.18 7.26
N PHE A 29 -9.80 10.93 6.83
CA PHE A 29 -8.67 10.13 6.35
C PHE A 29 -8.18 10.59 4.97
N ASP A 30 -9.05 11.11 4.11
CA ASP A 30 -8.63 11.75 2.86
C ASP A 30 -7.81 13.02 3.12
N ASP A 31 -8.30 13.89 3.99
CA ASP A 31 -7.59 15.10 4.40
C ASP A 31 -6.25 14.77 5.07
N PHE A 32 -6.22 13.73 5.92
CA PHE A 32 -4.99 13.27 6.56
C PHE A 32 -3.95 12.84 5.53
N VAL A 33 -4.31 11.97 4.58
CA VAL A 33 -3.39 11.51 3.52
C VAL A 33 -2.94 12.68 2.65
N CYS A 34 -3.86 13.58 2.30
CA CYS A 34 -3.54 14.76 1.49
C CYS A 34 -2.62 15.76 2.20
N SER A 35 -2.68 15.84 3.53
CA SER A 35 -1.87 16.77 4.33
C SER A 35 -0.57 16.16 4.83
N PHE A 36 -0.48 14.82 4.87
CA PHE A 36 0.68 14.11 5.42
C PHE A 36 1.95 14.30 4.60
N CYS A 37 1.80 14.39 3.27
CA CYS A 37 2.91 14.63 2.36
C CYS A 37 2.50 15.70 1.36
N THR A 38 3.10 16.88 1.48
CA THR A 38 2.77 18.08 0.72
C THR A 38 3.87 18.42 -0.28
N GLU A 39 3.63 19.43 -1.08
CA GLU A 39 4.64 19.93 -2.01
C GLU A 39 5.85 20.56 -1.29
N GLU A 40 5.62 21.20 -0.14
CA GLU A 40 6.67 21.76 0.71
C GLU A 40 7.62 20.68 1.22
N ASP A 41 7.11 19.51 1.55
CA ASP A 41 7.93 18.36 1.96
C ASP A 41 8.84 17.90 0.84
N PHE A 42 8.34 17.82 -0.40
CA PHE A 42 9.16 17.49 -1.57
C PHE A 42 10.24 18.53 -1.86
N LYS A 43 9.94 19.80 -1.66
CA LYS A 43 10.94 20.86 -1.75
C LYS A 43 12.03 20.69 -0.70
N LEU A 44 11.66 20.42 0.55
CA LEU A 44 12.61 20.16 1.64
C LEU A 44 13.48 18.93 1.34
N LEU A 45 12.89 17.83 0.87
CA LEU A 45 13.61 16.63 0.48
C LEU A 45 14.64 16.93 -0.63
N LYS A 46 14.26 17.68 -1.65
CA LYS A 46 15.18 18.10 -2.72
C LYS A 46 16.32 18.98 -2.20
N ASP A 47 16.01 19.95 -1.35
CA ASP A 47 17.00 20.88 -0.75
C ASP A 47 18.00 20.12 0.15
N THR A 48 17.61 19.00 0.73
CA THR A 48 18.49 18.11 1.53
C THR A 48 19.25 17.07 0.71
N GLY A 49 19.04 17.04 -0.61
CA GLY A 49 19.73 16.12 -1.52
C GLY A 49 19.11 14.73 -1.63
N ILE A 50 17.91 14.52 -1.11
CA ILE A 50 17.17 13.27 -1.24
C ILE A 50 16.60 13.19 -2.67
N ASN A 51 16.83 12.05 -3.33
CA ASN A 51 16.42 11.80 -4.70
C ASN A 51 15.52 10.54 -4.86
N LEU A 52 15.18 9.88 -3.76
CA LEU A 52 14.31 8.71 -3.73
C LEU A 52 13.47 8.72 -2.46
N ILE A 53 12.18 8.44 -2.62
CA ILE A 53 11.26 8.16 -1.50
C ILE A 53 10.63 6.79 -1.67
N ARG A 54 10.55 6.04 -0.58
CA ARG A 54 9.76 4.82 -0.46
C ARG A 54 8.42 5.18 0.19
N VAL A 55 7.33 4.84 -0.47
CA VAL A 55 5.98 5.21 -0.03
C VAL A 55 5.16 3.96 0.25
N PRO A 56 4.94 3.64 1.52
CA PRO A 56 4.10 2.52 1.90
C PRO A 56 2.62 2.78 1.57
N PHE A 57 1.95 1.77 1.04
CA PHE A 57 0.52 1.82 0.78
C PHE A 57 -0.19 0.54 1.19
N ASN A 58 -1.46 0.70 1.58
CA ASN A 58 -2.36 -0.40 1.88
C ASN A 58 -3.09 -0.84 0.59
N TYR A 59 -3.20 -2.15 0.35
CA TYR A 59 -3.96 -2.68 -0.79
C TYR A 59 -5.39 -2.14 -0.87
N ARG A 60 -5.99 -1.76 0.27
CA ARG A 60 -7.34 -1.19 0.36
C ARG A 60 -7.51 0.16 -0.33
N LEU A 61 -6.43 0.83 -0.68
CA LEU A 61 -6.50 2.01 -1.55
C LEU A 61 -6.94 1.65 -2.98
N PHE A 62 -6.70 0.41 -3.41
CA PHE A 62 -6.97 -0.05 -4.77
C PHE A 62 -8.04 -1.13 -4.87
N LEU A 63 -8.24 -1.93 -3.80
CA LEU A 63 -9.16 -3.05 -3.75
C LEU A 63 -10.23 -2.84 -2.69
N ASP A 64 -11.43 -3.33 -2.97
CA ASP A 64 -12.52 -3.36 -2.00
C ASP A 64 -12.53 -4.70 -1.24
N ASP A 65 -12.62 -4.67 0.10
CA ASP A 65 -12.64 -5.90 0.91
C ASP A 65 -13.86 -6.80 0.66
N GLN A 66 -14.98 -6.22 0.20
CA GLN A 66 -16.20 -6.96 -0.09
C GLN A 66 -16.23 -7.48 -1.53
N ASN A 67 -15.55 -6.78 -2.43
CA ASN A 67 -15.42 -7.17 -3.83
C ASN A 67 -14.02 -6.85 -4.35
N MET A 68 -13.11 -7.80 -4.18
CA MET A 68 -11.70 -7.66 -4.55
C MET A 68 -11.45 -7.56 -6.06
N GLU A 69 -12.47 -7.76 -6.90
CA GLU A 69 -12.39 -7.48 -8.34
C GLU A 69 -12.63 -6.00 -8.66
N LEU A 70 -13.30 -5.29 -7.73
CA LEU A 70 -13.54 -3.87 -7.88
C LEU A 70 -12.26 -3.07 -7.62
N ARG A 71 -11.86 -2.26 -8.62
CA ARG A 71 -10.74 -1.32 -8.49
C ARG A 71 -11.24 0.03 -8.02
N LYS A 72 -10.54 0.60 -7.04
CA LYS A 72 -10.79 1.94 -6.52
C LYS A 72 -9.82 2.92 -7.19
N GLU A 73 -10.34 4.01 -7.72
CA GLU A 73 -9.53 5.09 -8.31
C GLU A 73 -8.79 5.94 -7.24
N GLU A 74 -9.17 5.80 -5.98
CA GLU A 74 -8.59 6.55 -4.88
C GLU A 74 -7.07 6.34 -4.75
N GLY A 75 -6.60 5.10 -4.81
CA GLY A 75 -5.17 4.79 -4.75
C GLY A 75 -4.40 5.41 -5.93
N PHE A 76 -4.97 5.36 -7.12
CA PHE A 76 -4.38 5.99 -8.29
C PHE A 76 -4.32 7.51 -8.17
N ARG A 77 -5.36 8.16 -7.63
CA ARG A 77 -5.38 9.61 -7.38
C ARG A 77 -4.24 10.05 -6.46
N TYR A 78 -3.96 9.29 -5.40
CA TYR A 78 -2.82 9.58 -4.52
C TYR A 78 -1.48 9.37 -5.21
N PHE A 79 -1.32 8.31 -5.98
CA PHE A 79 -0.09 8.06 -6.74
C PHE A 79 0.13 9.13 -7.81
N ASP A 80 -0.89 9.50 -8.57
CA ASP A 80 -0.82 10.56 -9.58
C ASP A 80 -0.37 11.89 -8.97
N ARG A 81 -0.89 12.24 -7.77
CA ARG A 81 -0.48 13.42 -7.02
C ARG A 81 0.99 13.37 -6.60
N LEU A 82 1.43 12.26 -6.00
CA LEU A 82 2.83 12.09 -5.59
C LEU A 82 3.78 12.11 -6.78
N LEU A 83 3.46 11.43 -7.87
CA LEU A 83 4.23 11.43 -9.10
C LEU A 83 4.31 12.83 -9.73
N GLY A 84 3.27 13.65 -9.56
CA GLY A 84 3.31 15.06 -9.91
C GLY A 84 4.42 15.83 -9.17
N PHE A 85 4.58 15.62 -7.88
CA PHE A 85 5.68 16.19 -7.09
C PHE A 85 7.03 15.55 -7.46
N CYS A 86 7.06 14.23 -7.65
CA CYS A 86 8.26 13.52 -8.07
C CYS A 86 8.86 14.11 -9.36
N ARG A 87 8.03 14.33 -10.38
CA ARG A 87 8.44 14.96 -11.64
C ARG A 87 8.95 16.39 -11.42
N LYS A 88 8.25 17.17 -10.60
CA LYS A 88 8.60 18.57 -10.36
C LYS A 88 9.93 18.72 -9.63
N TYR A 89 10.21 17.85 -8.67
CA TYR A 89 11.40 17.95 -7.81
C TYR A 89 12.49 16.93 -8.17
N GLU A 90 12.31 16.16 -9.24
CA GLU A 90 13.26 15.13 -9.71
C GLU A 90 13.62 14.14 -8.59
N ILE A 91 12.60 13.64 -7.90
CA ILE A 91 12.70 12.63 -6.85
C ILE A 91 12.01 11.36 -7.35
N TYR A 92 12.68 10.22 -7.24
CA TYR A 92 12.09 8.94 -7.61
C TYR A 92 11.11 8.43 -6.54
N LEU A 93 10.08 7.74 -6.99
CA LEU A 93 9.10 7.04 -6.16
C LEU A 93 9.37 5.53 -6.19
N LEU A 94 9.39 4.90 -5.02
CA LEU A 94 9.34 3.44 -4.85
C LEU A 94 8.08 3.09 -4.04
N PRO A 95 6.96 2.73 -4.69
CA PRO A 95 5.78 2.25 -4.00
C PRO A 95 6.07 0.94 -3.27
N ASP A 96 5.66 0.87 -2.01
CA ASP A 96 5.81 -0.27 -1.15
C ASP A 96 4.45 -0.83 -0.75
N LEU A 97 4.16 -2.06 -1.16
CA LEU A 97 2.95 -2.75 -0.72
C LEU A 97 3.11 -3.19 0.73
N HIS A 98 2.59 -2.36 1.63
CA HIS A 98 2.83 -2.50 3.06
C HIS A 98 1.84 -3.43 3.78
N SER A 99 0.69 -3.69 3.17
CA SER A 99 -0.31 -4.62 3.68
C SER A 99 -1.06 -5.31 2.55
N VAL A 100 -1.46 -6.56 2.79
CA VAL A 100 -2.18 -7.41 1.85
C VAL A 100 -3.38 -8.10 2.52
N PRO A 101 -4.35 -8.62 1.76
CA PRO A 101 -5.46 -9.39 2.32
C PRO A 101 -4.97 -10.53 3.21
N GLY A 102 -5.48 -10.62 4.42
CA GLY A 102 -5.08 -11.64 5.39
C GLY A 102 -3.74 -11.38 6.11
N GLY A 103 -3.02 -10.30 5.76
CA GLY A 103 -1.73 -9.95 6.34
C GLY A 103 -0.58 -10.87 5.92
N GLN A 104 0.56 -10.29 5.52
CA GLN A 104 1.79 -11.02 5.17
C GLN A 104 2.66 -11.37 6.37
N ASN A 105 2.42 -10.73 7.50
CA ASN A 105 3.05 -10.98 8.80
C ASN A 105 2.02 -10.83 9.92
N PRO A 106 2.33 -11.19 11.18
CA PRO A 106 1.37 -11.12 12.28
C PRO A 106 1.18 -9.71 12.86
N ASP A 107 1.93 -8.71 12.39
CA ASP A 107 2.03 -7.41 13.04
C ASP A 107 0.94 -6.44 12.59
N TRP A 108 0.66 -5.47 13.45
CA TRP A 108 -0.36 -4.44 13.23
C TRP A 108 -0.10 -3.55 12.01
N HIS A 109 1.18 -3.32 11.66
CA HIS A 109 1.57 -2.47 10.53
C HIS A 109 1.27 -3.12 9.16
N SER A 110 1.09 -4.45 9.12
CA SER A 110 0.59 -5.16 7.93
C SER A 110 -0.95 -5.13 7.84
N ASP A 111 -1.60 -4.31 8.69
CA ASP A 111 -3.06 -4.23 8.83
C ASP A 111 -3.70 -5.59 9.19
N ASN A 112 -2.94 -6.43 9.88
CA ASN A 112 -3.38 -7.76 10.31
C ASN A 112 -4.13 -7.66 11.63
N GLN A 113 -5.44 -7.94 11.59
CA GLN A 113 -6.33 -7.88 12.74
C GLN A 113 -6.29 -9.15 13.59
N THR A 114 -5.79 -10.26 13.04
CA THR A 114 -5.89 -11.58 13.66
C THR A 114 -4.60 -12.08 14.29
N GLY A 115 -3.47 -11.42 13.98
CA GLY A 115 -2.13 -11.90 14.35
C GLY A 115 -1.69 -13.17 13.59
N THR A 116 -2.48 -13.62 12.60
CA THR A 116 -2.15 -14.78 11.77
C THR A 116 -1.91 -14.34 10.34
N PRO A 117 -0.74 -14.64 9.71
CA PRO A 117 -0.44 -14.25 8.35
C PRO A 117 -1.18 -15.15 7.34
N ALA A 118 -2.49 -14.95 7.22
CA ALA A 118 -3.40 -15.76 6.42
C ALA A 118 -3.12 -15.63 4.90
N PHE A 119 -2.46 -14.60 4.46
CA PHE A 119 -2.00 -14.41 3.08
C PHE A 119 -1.27 -15.64 2.51
N TRP A 120 -0.49 -16.30 3.35
CA TRP A 120 0.29 -17.48 2.95
C TRP A 120 -0.53 -18.78 2.94
N HIS A 121 -1.70 -18.78 3.54
CA HIS A 121 -2.57 -19.95 3.63
C HIS A 121 -3.61 -20.02 2.51
N TYR A 122 -4.05 -18.86 1.99
CA TYR A 122 -5.13 -18.78 1.01
C TYR A 122 -4.63 -18.18 -0.31
N ASP A 123 -4.56 -19.01 -1.35
CA ASP A 123 -4.08 -18.59 -2.68
C ASP A 123 -4.93 -17.48 -3.29
N VAL A 124 -6.20 -17.39 -2.94
CA VAL A 124 -7.08 -16.29 -3.40
C VAL A 124 -6.53 -14.92 -3.03
N PHE A 125 -5.95 -14.74 -1.85
CA PHE A 125 -5.33 -13.48 -1.43
C PHE A 125 -4.11 -13.14 -2.28
N GLN A 126 -3.29 -14.16 -2.58
CA GLN A 126 -2.13 -13.97 -3.45
C GLN A 126 -2.55 -13.60 -4.88
N GLN A 127 -3.59 -14.25 -5.43
CA GLN A 127 -4.10 -13.94 -6.77
C GLN A 127 -4.63 -12.52 -6.87
N GLN A 128 -5.30 -12.02 -5.84
CA GLN A 128 -5.78 -10.64 -5.78
C GLN A 128 -4.61 -9.63 -5.85
N ILE A 129 -3.54 -9.88 -5.11
CA ILE A 129 -2.35 -9.03 -5.12
C ILE A 129 -1.57 -9.15 -6.43
N ILE A 130 -1.47 -10.33 -7.02
CA ILE A 130 -0.88 -10.51 -8.34
C ILE A 130 -1.68 -9.72 -9.39
N SER A 131 -2.99 -9.73 -9.30
CA SER A 131 -3.85 -8.93 -10.17
C SER A 131 -3.62 -7.43 -9.97
N LEU A 132 -3.48 -6.96 -8.73
CA LEU A 132 -3.16 -5.56 -8.43
C LEU A 132 -1.80 -5.15 -9.02
N TRP A 133 -0.80 -6.01 -8.87
CA TRP A 133 0.53 -5.80 -9.46
C TRP A 133 0.58 -5.88 -11.00
N ARG A 134 -0.48 -6.31 -11.64
CA ARG A 134 -0.66 -6.16 -13.10
C ARG A 134 -1.19 -4.79 -13.45
N ASP A 135 -2.13 -4.28 -12.66
CA ASP A 135 -2.86 -3.04 -12.97
C ASP A 135 -2.01 -1.78 -12.71
N ILE A 136 -1.28 -1.74 -11.58
CA ILE A 136 -0.44 -0.58 -11.22
C ILE A 136 0.66 -0.33 -12.28
N PRO A 137 1.51 -1.31 -12.63
CA PRO A 137 2.53 -1.10 -13.66
C PRO A 137 1.96 -0.81 -15.05
N ALA A 138 0.81 -1.38 -15.39
CA ALA A 138 0.16 -1.10 -16.66
C ALA A 138 -0.23 0.39 -16.79
N ARG A 139 -0.68 1.01 -15.70
CA ARG A 139 -1.03 2.45 -15.67
C ARG A 139 0.21 3.34 -15.73
N TYR A 140 1.30 2.95 -15.08
CA TYR A 140 2.50 3.80 -14.90
C TYR A 140 3.70 3.34 -15.73
N ARG A 141 3.48 2.59 -16.80
CA ARG A 141 4.54 2.00 -17.64
C ARG A 141 5.59 3.01 -18.12
N ASP A 142 5.14 4.21 -18.48
CA ASP A 142 5.96 5.25 -19.08
C ASP A 142 6.33 6.35 -18.08
N GLU A 143 6.18 6.10 -16.77
CA GLU A 143 6.46 7.08 -15.74
C GLU A 143 7.96 7.08 -15.37
N PRO A 144 8.74 8.09 -15.76
CA PRO A 144 10.19 8.07 -15.60
C PRO A 144 10.65 8.22 -14.14
N TYR A 145 9.78 8.73 -13.26
CA TYR A 145 10.10 8.91 -11.85
C TYR A 145 9.60 7.77 -10.97
N LEU A 146 9.02 6.74 -11.54
CA LEU A 146 8.73 5.48 -10.85
C LEU A 146 9.94 4.56 -10.97
N LEU A 147 10.73 4.44 -9.90
CA LEU A 147 11.99 3.68 -9.92
C LEU A 147 11.78 2.17 -10.03
N GLY A 148 10.70 1.67 -9.46
CA GLY A 148 10.38 0.26 -9.37
C GLY A 148 9.31 0.02 -8.32
N TYR A 149 9.21 -1.21 -7.81
CA TYR A 149 8.16 -1.64 -6.87
C TYR A 149 8.78 -2.45 -5.74
N ASP A 150 8.48 -2.09 -4.49
CA ASP A 150 8.67 -2.96 -3.34
C ASP A 150 7.43 -3.85 -3.21
N LEU A 151 7.58 -5.08 -3.67
CA LEU A 151 6.46 -5.98 -3.94
C LEU A 151 5.70 -6.40 -2.69
N LEU A 152 6.36 -6.42 -1.53
CA LEU A 152 5.74 -6.81 -0.27
C LEU A 152 6.64 -6.47 0.92
N ASN A 153 6.16 -5.60 1.80
CA ASN A 153 6.88 -5.25 3.03
C ASN A 153 6.92 -6.40 4.04
N GLU A 154 8.10 -6.70 4.57
CA GLU A 154 8.34 -7.58 5.72
C GLU A 154 7.51 -8.89 5.72
N PRO A 155 7.62 -9.74 4.69
CA PRO A 155 6.93 -11.01 4.69
C PRO A 155 7.43 -11.92 5.80
N PHE A 156 6.51 -12.50 6.57
CA PHE A 156 6.81 -13.48 7.60
C PHE A 156 6.09 -14.79 7.31
N LEU A 157 6.85 -15.86 7.12
CA LEU A 157 6.31 -17.18 6.82
C LEU A 157 6.50 -18.11 8.01
N MET A 158 5.45 -18.81 8.36
CA MET A 158 5.53 -19.99 9.23
C MET A 158 6.29 -21.11 8.49
N PRO A 159 6.95 -22.04 9.19
CA PRO A 159 7.68 -23.16 8.55
C PRO A 159 6.83 -23.97 7.56
N ALA A 160 5.53 -24.08 7.83
CA ALA A 160 4.58 -24.77 6.93
C ALA A 160 4.33 -24.04 5.58
N ALA A 161 4.79 -22.81 5.46
CA ALA A 161 4.66 -22.00 4.25
C ALA A 161 5.99 -21.84 3.50
N ASP A 162 6.97 -22.69 3.78
CA ASP A 162 8.28 -22.66 3.15
C ASP A 162 8.17 -22.75 1.61
N GLY A 163 8.95 -21.94 0.93
CA GLY A 163 8.93 -21.82 -0.55
C GLY A 163 7.79 -20.94 -1.12
N LYS A 164 6.75 -20.60 -0.37
CA LYS A 164 5.62 -19.79 -0.88
C LYS A 164 6.02 -18.36 -1.22
N LEU A 165 6.96 -17.77 -0.49
CA LEU A 165 7.47 -16.44 -0.77
C LEU A 165 8.12 -16.36 -2.15
N GLN A 166 9.00 -17.31 -2.45
CA GLN A 166 9.66 -17.36 -3.75
C GLN A 166 8.63 -17.57 -4.86
N GLN A 167 7.70 -18.52 -4.69
CA GLN A 167 6.62 -18.76 -5.68
C GLN A 167 5.76 -17.52 -5.89
N PHE A 168 5.44 -16.78 -4.83
CA PHE A 168 4.69 -15.53 -4.94
C PHE A 168 5.47 -14.49 -5.76
N TYR A 169 6.75 -14.28 -5.45
CA TYR A 169 7.58 -13.33 -6.20
C TYR A 169 7.77 -13.73 -7.66
N GLU A 170 7.95 -15.00 -7.97
CA GLU A 170 8.02 -15.50 -9.34
C GLU A 170 6.73 -15.19 -10.12
N ARG A 171 5.55 -15.41 -9.50
CA ARG A 171 4.25 -15.12 -10.10
C ARG A 171 4.03 -13.62 -10.31
N VAL A 172 4.39 -12.78 -9.34
CA VAL A 172 4.28 -11.31 -9.48
C VAL A 172 5.24 -10.82 -10.56
N THR A 173 6.51 -11.22 -10.53
CA THR A 173 7.52 -10.77 -11.48
C THR A 173 7.14 -11.12 -12.91
N ALA A 174 6.55 -12.31 -13.13
CA ALA A 174 6.06 -12.72 -14.46
C ALA A 174 4.92 -11.82 -14.99
N CYS A 175 4.25 -11.05 -14.12
CA CYS A 175 3.22 -10.10 -14.53
C CYS A 175 3.75 -8.69 -14.79
N LEU A 176 4.99 -8.39 -14.33
CA LEU A 176 5.63 -7.08 -14.48
C LEU A 176 6.43 -6.95 -15.78
N LEU A 177 6.78 -8.07 -16.39
CA LEU A 177 7.54 -8.16 -17.63
C LEU A 177 6.61 -8.25 -18.85
#